data_7127eb1e6acc0ad4d1e6c495337f5d26
#
_entry.id   7127eb1e6acc0ad4d1e6c495337f5d26
#
_cell.length_a   1.000
_cell.length_b   1.000
_cell.length_c   1.000
_cell.angle_alpha   90.00
_cell.angle_beta   90.00
_cell.angle_gamma   90.00
#
_symmetry.space_group_name_H-M   'P 1'
#
loop_
_entity.id
_entity.type
_entity.pdbx_description
1 polymer ?
#
loop_
_entity_poly.entity_id
_entity_poly.type
_entity_poly.pdbx_seq_one_letter_code
_entity_poly.pdbx_strand_id
1 'polypeptide(L)'
;MSSRASVLARHVRVNSLLPTPGRGAADTIPFERKFTHMKTNSFVRGMALLAAIALAVPVFAKPFTKTINISQTAKLGKSELTAGEYRLQIDGNKATVQKGKQVVAESEGRWEDRSSKSTYDSVLLGEGGQVKEVRFAGQARVFVFSE
;
A
#
# COMPACT_ATOMS: atom_id res chain seq x y z
N MET A 1 -22.55 -3.22 -47.32
CA MET A 1 -21.21 -3.16 -47.92
C MET A 1 -20.21 -3.69 -46.91
N SER A 2 -19.65 -4.78 -47.32
CA SER A 2 -18.80 -5.71 -46.58
C SER A 2 -17.37 -5.18 -46.47
N SER A 3 -16.72 -5.30 -45.32
CA SER A 3 -15.26 -5.31 -45.28
C SER A 3 -14.76 -6.20 -44.14
N ARG A 4 -14.29 -7.36 -44.59
CA ARG A 4 -13.55 -8.35 -43.81
C ARG A 4 -12.12 -7.86 -43.64
N ALA A 5 -11.59 -7.90 -42.43
CA ALA A 5 -10.16 -7.76 -42.16
C ALA A 5 -9.64 -9.06 -41.54
N SER A 6 -8.68 -9.64 -42.24
CA SER A 6 -8.02 -10.90 -41.99
C SER A 6 -7.18 -10.91 -40.71
N VAL A 7 -7.33 -12.00 -39.96
CA VAL A 7 -6.43 -12.41 -38.87
C VAL A 7 -5.24 -13.15 -39.47
N LEU A 8 -4.06 -12.61 -39.33
CA LEU A 8 -2.79 -13.24 -39.72
C LEU A 8 -2.21 -14.00 -38.51
N ALA A 9 -2.40 -15.29 -38.48
CA ALA A 9 -1.78 -16.20 -37.53
C ALA A 9 -0.29 -16.36 -37.86
N ARG A 10 0.60 -15.89 -37.00
CA ARG A 10 2.04 -16.21 -37.11
C ARG A 10 2.33 -17.49 -36.34
N HIS A 11 2.65 -18.53 -37.12
CA HIS A 11 3.25 -19.77 -36.64
C HIS A 11 4.69 -19.51 -36.18
N VAL A 12 4.95 -19.70 -34.89
CA VAL A 12 6.30 -19.79 -34.34
C VAL A 12 6.71 -21.27 -34.35
N ARG A 13 7.66 -21.62 -35.22
CA ARG A 13 8.32 -22.94 -35.21
C ARG A 13 9.31 -22.98 -34.03
N VAL A 14 9.07 -23.89 -33.12
CA VAL A 14 10.04 -24.27 -32.09
C VAL A 14 10.93 -25.35 -32.64
N ASN A 15 12.19 -25.02 -32.92
CA ASN A 15 13.23 -25.99 -33.29
C ASN A 15 13.74 -26.67 -32.03
N SER A 16 13.34 -27.89 -31.83
CA SER A 16 13.92 -28.77 -30.80
C SER A 16 15.18 -29.44 -31.36
N LEU A 17 16.34 -28.99 -30.92
CA LEU A 17 17.60 -29.68 -31.12
C LEU A 17 17.87 -30.52 -29.86
N LEU A 18 17.74 -31.83 -29.97
CA LEU A 18 18.19 -32.83 -29.02
C LEU A 18 19.70 -32.99 -29.12
N PRO A 19 20.47 -32.94 -28.05
CA PRO A 19 21.84 -33.44 -28.06
C PRO A 19 21.87 -34.92 -27.73
N THR A 20 22.58 -35.65 -28.56
CA THR A 20 22.95 -37.06 -28.47
C THR A 20 23.76 -37.39 -27.21
N PRO A 21 23.58 -38.55 -26.60
CA PRO A 21 24.40 -38.98 -25.47
C PRO A 21 25.75 -39.55 -25.95
N GLY A 22 26.80 -38.82 -25.69
CA GLY A 22 28.16 -39.27 -25.84
C GLY A 22 28.54 -40.26 -24.72
N ARG A 23 28.84 -41.47 -25.11
CA ARG A 23 29.38 -42.56 -24.29
C ARG A 23 30.87 -42.29 -24.12
N GLY A 24 31.30 -41.95 -22.90
CA GLY A 24 32.73 -41.78 -22.55
C GLY A 24 33.01 -42.39 -21.19
N ALA A 25 34.01 -43.25 -21.21
CA ALA A 25 34.43 -44.21 -20.19
C ALA A 25 34.80 -43.61 -18.81
N ALA A 26 34.52 -44.46 -17.83
CA ALA A 26 35.16 -44.65 -16.54
C ALA A 26 36.42 -43.83 -16.22
N ASP A 27 36.34 -43.03 -15.14
CA ASP A 27 37.44 -42.92 -14.19
C ASP A 27 36.85 -42.65 -12.80
N THR A 28 36.88 -43.71 -12.04
CA THR A 28 36.48 -43.78 -10.62
C THR A 28 37.59 -43.11 -9.78
N ILE A 29 37.40 -41.86 -9.38
CA ILE A 29 38.21 -41.25 -8.33
C ILE A 29 37.36 -41.21 -7.06
N PRO A 30 37.70 -41.94 -6.00
CA PRO A 30 37.01 -41.82 -4.72
C PRO A 30 37.45 -40.50 -4.07
N PHE A 31 36.70 -39.46 -4.21
CA PHE A 31 36.89 -38.24 -3.46
C PHE A 31 36.25 -38.41 -2.08
N GLU A 32 37.04 -38.97 -1.16
CA GLU A 32 36.74 -38.92 0.26
C GLU A 32 36.65 -37.49 0.72
N ARG A 33 35.45 -36.96 0.75
CA ARG A 33 35.22 -35.72 1.47
C ARG A 33 35.22 -36.01 2.96
N LYS A 34 36.35 -35.80 3.58
CA LYS A 34 36.41 -35.63 5.03
C LYS A 34 35.52 -34.40 5.35
N PHE A 35 34.31 -34.67 5.83
CA PHE A 35 33.51 -33.66 6.49
C PHE A 35 34.23 -33.26 7.78
N THR A 36 35.10 -32.25 7.67
CA THR A 36 35.54 -31.52 8.84
C THR A 36 34.31 -30.88 9.45
N HIS A 37 33.87 -31.40 10.59
CA HIS A 37 32.92 -30.75 11.48
C HIS A 37 33.46 -29.36 11.79
N MET A 38 33.05 -28.36 11.00
CA MET A 38 33.18 -27.00 11.39
C MET A 38 32.25 -26.80 12.59
N LYS A 39 32.85 -26.66 13.77
CA LYS A 39 32.20 -26.07 14.93
C LYS A 39 31.70 -24.72 14.50
N THR A 40 30.43 -24.66 14.13
CA THR A 40 29.74 -23.37 13.84
C THR A 40 29.77 -22.57 15.14
N ASN A 41 30.68 -21.60 15.16
CA ASN A 41 30.83 -20.69 16.30
C ASN A 41 29.47 -20.06 16.58
N SER A 42 29.02 -20.16 17.83
CA SER A 42 27.78 -19.49 18.33
C SER A 42 27.71 -18.01 18.03
N PHE A 43 28.84 -17.41 17.68
CA PHE A 43 28.99 -16.02 17.29
C PHE A 43 28.29 -15.70 15.96
N VAL A 44 28.32 -16.62 14.98
CA VAL A 44 27.67 -16.41 13.66
C VAL A 44 26.15 -16.45 13.79
N ARG A 45 25.62 -17.26 14.72
CA ARG A 45 24.16 -17.31 14.99
C ARG A 45 23.63 -16.05 15.64
N GLY A 46 24.45 -15.41 16.51
CA GLY A 46 24.09 -14.13 17.15
C GLY A 46 24.03 -12.97 16.15
N MET A 47 24.97 -12.91 15.20
CA MET A 47 25.00 -11.86 14.17
C MET A 47 23.84 -11.96 13.18
N ALA A 48 23.41 -13.19 12.83
CA ALA A 48 22.28 -13.38 11.91
C ALA A 48 20.96 -12.91 12.55
N LEU A 49 20.79 -13.06 13.87
CA LEU A 49 19.61 -12.60 14.57
C LEU A 49 19.56 -11.06 14.68
N LEU A 50 20.70 -10.41 14.92
CA LEU A 50 20.82 -8.94 14.97
C LEU A 50 20.56 -8.30 13.61
N ALA A 51 21.00 -8.92 12.51
CA ALA A 51 20.72 -8.42 11.15
C ALA A 51 19.22 -8.49 10.78
N ALA A 52 18.49 -9.48 11.28
CA ALA A 52 17.06 -9.61 11.05
C ALA A 52 16.24 -8.52 11.77
N ILE A 53 16.70 -8.05 12.94
CA ILE A 53 16.01 -6.97 13.68
C ILE A 53 16.24 -5.62 13.03
N ALA A 54 17.41 -5.39 12.40
CA ALA A 54 17.73 -4.13 11.74
C ALA A 54 16.89 -3.85 10.48
N LEU A 55 16.25 -4.87 9.89
CA LEU A 55 15.39 -4.73 8.71
C LEU A 55 13.92 -4.42 9.04
N ALA A 56 13.53 -4.46 10.31
CA ALA A 56 12.21 -4.04 10.76
C ALA A 56 12.15 -2.51 10.94
N VAL A 57 12.51 -1.75 9.90
CA VAL A 57 12.28 -0.30 9.89
C VAL A 57 10.78 -0.11 9.75
N PRO A 58 10.09 0.51 10.71
CA PRO A 58 8.69 0.82 10.54
C PRO A 58 8.57 1.74 9.33
N VAL A 59 7.93 1.26 8.28
CA VAL A 59 7.57 2.08 7.12
C VAL A 59 6.49 3.03 7.60
N PHE A 60 6.88 4.22 8.05
CA PHE A 60 5.93 5.30 8.31
C PHE A 60 5.29 5.66 6.98
N ALA A 61 4.07 5.21 6.77
CA ALA A 61 3.27 5.64 5.64
C ALA A 61 3.12 7.17 5.74
N LYS A 62 3.48 7.85 4.65
CA LYS A 62 3.38 9.32 4.61
C LYS A 62 1.92 9.73 4.87
N PRO A 63 1.64 10.61 5.83
CA PRO A 63 0.28 11.01 6.15
C PRO A 63 -0.38 11.66 4.92
N PHE A 64 -1.63 11.29 4.67
CA PHE A 64 -2.43 11.89 3.63
C PHE A 64 -2.89 13.27 4.10
N THR A 65 -2.58 14.31 3.33
CA THR A 65 -2.95 15.69 3.67
C THR A 65 -3.73 16.32 2.52
N LYS A 66 -4.86 16.93 2.83
CA LYS A 66 -5.71 17.62 1.87
C LYS A 66 -6.39 18.83 2.51
N THR A 67 -6.57 19.88 1.74
CA THR A 67 -7.42 21.01 2.14
C THR A 67 -8.87 20.67 1.83
N ILE A 68 -9.76 20.91 2.77
CA ILE A 68 -11.21 20.71 2.65
C ILE A 68 -11.93 22.03 2.98
N ASN A 69 -13.08 22.24 2.37
CA ASN A 69 -13.94 23.37 2.66
C ASN A 69 -15.22 22.87 3.34
N ILE A 70 -15.51 23.42 4.51
CA ILE A 70 -16.74 23.16 5.28
C ILE A 70 -17.69 24.33 5.02
N SER A 71 -18.80 24.06 4.34
CA SER A 71 -19.74 25.11 3.87
C SER A 71 -20.63 25.65 4.99
N GLN A 72 -20.85 24.88 6.05
CA GLN A 72 -21.70 25.24 7.19
C GLN A 72 -21.08 24.69 8.47
N THR A 73 -21.54 25.17 9.61
CA THR A 73 -21.08 24.66 10.91
C THR A 73 -21.28 23.15 10.98
N ALA A 74 -20.24 22.44 11.36
CA ALA A 74 -20.20 21.00 11.46
C ALA A 74 -19.59 20.56 12.80
N LYS A 75 -19.88 19.34 13.21
CA LYS A 75 -19.33 18.75 14.44
C LYS A 75 -18.40 17.60 14.07
N LEU A 76 -17.24 17.55 14.67
CA LEU A 76 -16.32 16.42 14.54
C LEU A 76 -15.94 15.93 15.96
N GLY A 77 -16.48 14.79 16.34
CA GLY A 77 -16.39 14.33 17.71
C GLY A 77 -17.02 15.36 18.68
N LYS A 78 -16.18 15.87 19.60
CA LYS A 78 -16.61 16.89 20.59
C LYS A 78 -16.36 18.33 20.13
N SER A 79 -15.69 18.52 19.00
CA SER A 79 -15.31 19.83 18.46
C SER A 79 -16.33 20.35 17.47
N GLU A 80 -16.65 21.65 17.53
CA GLU A 80 -17.46 22.33 16.57
C GLU A 80 -16.57 23.07 15.56
N LEU A 81 -16.79 22.84 14.28
CA LEU A 81 -16.06 23.43 13.17
C LEU A 81 -16.96 24.46 12.49
N THR A 82 -16.58 25.72 12.52
CA THR A 82 -17.28 26.77 11.78
C THR A 82 -17.08 26.62 10.28
N ALA A 83 -17.94 27.23 9.48
CA ALA A 83 -17.72 27.28 8.04
C ALA A 83 -16.35 27.88 7.69
N GLY A 84 -15.66 27.30 6.72
CA GLY A 84 -14.34 27.75 6.30
C GLY A 84 -13.43 26.65 5.75
N GLU A 85 -12.20 27.06 5.46
CA GLU A 85 -11.16 26.17 4.94
C GLU A 85 -10.33 25.55 6.06
N TYR A 86 -10.11 24.26 5.95
CA TYR A 86 -9.36 23.46 6.91
C TYR A 86 -8.37 22.53 6.20
N ARG A 87 -7.24 22.26 6.85
CA ARG A 87 -6.31 21.23 6.44
C ARG A 87 -6.65 19.95 7.18
N LEU A 88 -7.01 18.91 6.45
CA LEU A 88 -7.23 17.57 6.96
C LEU A 88 -5.97 16.75 6.73
N GLN A 89 -5.43 16.19 7.80
CA GLN A 89 -4.31 15.25 7.78
C GLN A 89 -4.79 13.91 8.32
N ILE A 90 -4.58 12.84 7.55
CA ILE A 90 -4.98 11.48 7.92
C ILE A 90 -3.72 10.62 8.00
N ASP A 91 -3.50 10.02 9.16
CA ASP A 91 -2.41 9.09 9.42
C ASP A 91 -2.99 7.77 9.93
N GLY A 92 -3.00 6.78 9.04
CA GLY A 92 -3.70 5.52 9.32
C GLY A 92 -5.18 5.73 9.56
N ASN A 93 -5.62 5.55 10.81
CA ASN A 93 -7.00 5.71 11.25
C ASN A 93 -7.26 7.05 11.97
N LYS A 94 -6.23 7.83 12.22
CA LYS A 94 -6.36 9.11 12.90
C LYS A 94 -6.47 10.27 11.91
N ALA A 95 -7.51 11.08 12.06
CA ALA A 95 -7.70 12.30 11.30
C ALA A 95 -7.52 13.51 12.21
N THR A 96 -6.70 14.45 11.76
CA THR A 96 -6.42 15.72 12.43
C THR A 96 -6.87 16.86 11.54
N VAL A 97 -7.73 17.73 12.06
CA VAL A 97 -8.24 18.92 11.36
C VAL A 97 -7.55 20.16 11.91
N GLN A 98 -6.98 20.94 11.00
CA GLN A 98 -6.23 22.15 11.35
C GLN A 98 -6.85 23.40 10.67
N LYS A 99 -6.89 24.50 11.38
CA LYS A 99 -7.18 25.83 10.83
C LYS A 99 -5.91 26.67 10.90
N GLY A 100 -5.31 26.93 9.75
CA GLY A 100 -3.96 27.50 9.70
C GLY A 100 -2.91 26.56 10.30
N LYS A 101 -2.33 26.93 11.44
CA LYS A 101 -1.32 26.15 12.17
C LYS A 101 -1.88 25.46 13.42
N GLN A 102 -3.13 25.71 13.76
CA GLN A 102 -3.76 25.23 14.98
C GLN A 102 -4.59 23.98 14.71
N VAL A 103 -4.38 22.93 15.51
CA VAL A 103 -5.26 21.76 15.53
C VAL A 103 -6.56 22.16 16.21
N VAL A 104 -7.68 22.00 15.52
CA VAL A 104 -9.02 22.36 16.01
C VAL A 104 -9.87 21.16 16.35
N ALA A 105 -9.60 20.02 15.72
CA ALA A 105 -10.28 18.76 16.01
C ALA A 105 -9.40 17.56 15.68
N GLU A 106 -9.59 16.47 16.40
CA GLU A 106 -9.05 15.17 16.12
C GLU A 106 -10.17 14.14 16.23
N SER A 107 -10.16 13.15 15.37
CA SER A 107 -11.12 12.06 15.38
C SER A 107 -10.51 10.81 14.76
N GLU A 108 -11.06 9.67 15.11
CA GLU A 108 -10.72 8.41 14.47
C GLU A 108 -11.67 8.11 13.33
N GLY A 109 -11.23 7.27 12.41
CA GLY A 109 -12.03 6.84 11.29
C GLY A 109 -11.37 5.70 10.54
N ARG A 110 -11.90 5.40 9.38
CA ARG A 110 -11.37 4.36 8.50
C ARG A 110 -11.51 4.74 7.04
N TRP A 111 -10.61 4.20 6.24
CA TRP A 111 -10.74 4.27 4.80
C TRP A 111 -11.73 3.23 4.29
N GLU A 112 -12.65 3.63 3.44
CA GLU A 112 -13.59 2.75 2.76
C GLU A 112 -13.48 2.94 1.25
N ASP A 113 -13.47 1.84 0.51
CA ASP A 113 -13.46 1.87 -0.95
C ASP A 113 -14.90 2.04 -1.48
N ARG A 114 -15.03 2.82 -2.55
CA ARG A 114 -16.29 3.04 -3.28
C ARG A 114 -16.14 2.51 -4.71
N SER A 115 -17.24 2.15 -5.32
CA SER A 115 -17.28 1.66 -6.70
C SER A 115 -16.92 2.73 -7.75
N SER A 116 -17.02 4.01 -7.40
CA SER A 116 -16.73 5.14 -8.30
C SER A 116 -15.85 6.17 -7.63
N LYS A 117 -15.05 6.88 -8.45
CA LYS A 117 -14.23 8.02 -8.01
C LYS A 117 -15.10 9.25 -7.77
N SER A 118 -14.77 9.99 -6.72
CA SER A 118 -15.40 11.30 -6.48
C SER A 118 -14.94 12.31 -7.50
N THR A 119 -15.86 13.11 -8.02
CA THR A 119 -15.55 14.19 -8.99
C THR A 119 -14.93 15.40 -8.31
N TYR A 120 -15.30 15.67 -7.07
CA TYR A 120 -14.87 16.83 -6.27
C TYR A 120 -14.64 16.44 -4.81
N ASP A 121 -13.90 17.31 -4.10
CA ASP A 121 -13.74 17.18 -2.65
C ASP A 121 -15.06 17.56 -1.97
N SER A 122 -15.54 16.73 -1.06
CA SER A 122 -16.80 16.99 -0.35
C SER A 122 -16.77 16.43 1.08
N VAL A 123 -17.45 17.13 1.96
CA VAL A 123 -17.67 16.73 3.34
C VAL A 123 -19.16 16.38 3.49
N LEU A 124 -19.44 15.13 3.83
CA LEU A 124 -20.79 14.65 4.06
C LEU A 124 -21.12 14.78 5.55
N LEU A 125 -22.19 15.48 5.83
CA LEU A 125 -22.69 15.63 7.19
C LEU A 125 -23.84 14.65 7.42
N GLY A 126 -23.84 14.03 8.61
CA GLY A 126 -24.91 13.22 9.13
C GLY A 126 -25.93 14.03 9.94
N GLU A 127 -26.72 13.34 10.72
CA GLU A 127 -27.70 13.96 11.61
C GLU A 127 -27.01 14.87 12.64
N GLY A 128 -27.66 15.99 12.97
CA GLY A 128 -27.10 16.96 13.92
C GLY A 128 -25.87 17.72 13.44
N GLY A 129 -25.53 17.64 12.13
CA GLY A 129 -24.36 18.32 11.56
C GLY A 129 -23.04 17.61 11.83
N GLN A 130 -23.04 16.35 12.22
CA GLN A 130 -21.81 15.58 12.42
C GLN A 130 -21.12 15.29 11.08
N VAL A 131 -19.80 15.43 11.03
CA VAL A 131 -19.00 15.03 9.87
C VAL A 131 -18.95 13.51 9.84
N LYS A 132 -19.61 12.93 8.84
CA LYS A 132 -19.70 11.48 8.67
C LYS A 132 -18.61 10.95 7.74
N GLU A 133 -18.38 11.63 6.63
CA GLU A 133 -17.50 11.14 5.57
C GLU A 133 -16.85 12.29 4.84
N VAL A 134 -15.60 12.11 4.43
CA VAL A 134 -14.90 13.05 3.51
C VAL A 134 -14.51 12.28 2.25
N ARG A 135 -14.89 12.86 1.11
CA ARG A 135 -14.57 12.37 -0.23
C ARG A 135 -13.52 13.27 -0.87
N PHE A 136 -12.63 12.65 -1.64
CA PHE A 136 -11.52 13.33 -2.28
C PHE A 136 -11.63 13.21 -3.80
N ALA A 137 -11.48 14.33 -4.49
CA ALA A 137 -11.52 14.38 -5.94
C ALA A 137 -10.51 13.39 -6.56
N GLY A 138 -10.96 12.62 -7.55
CA GLY A 138 -10.16 11.63 -8.26
C GLY A 138 -9.92 10.32 -7.52
N GLN A 139 -10.38 10.16 -6.27
CA GLN A 139 -10.22 8.94 -5.49
C GLN A 139 -11.51 8.14 -5.42
N ALA A 140 -11.37 6.80 -5.44
CA ALA A 140 -12.46 5.86 -5.22
C ALA A 140 -12.60 5.47 -3.74
N ARG A 141 -11.73 5.98 -2.87
CA ARG A 141 -11.80 5.75 -1.44
C ARG A 141 -12.20 7.02 -0.70
N VAL A 142 -12.90 6.83 0.38
CA VAL A 142 -13.39 7.89 1.24
C VAL A 142 -12.91 7.65 2.67
N PHE A 143 -12.84 8.69 3.47
CA PHE A 143 -12.55 8.54 4.90
C PHE A 143 -13.84 8.70 5.69
N VAL A 144 -14.23 7.66 6.42
CA VAL A 144 -15.44 7.61 7.25
C VAL A 144 -15.03 7.78 8.71
N PHE A 145 -15.58 8.78 9.38
CA PHE A 145 -15.31 9.04 10.79
C PHE A 145 -16.06 8.06 11.68
N SER A 146 -15.41 7.65 12.77
CA SER A 146 -16.06 6.88 13.82
C SER A 146 -16.84 7.84 14.72
N GLU A 147 -18.08 7.46 15.04
CA GLU A 147 -18.93 8.18 16.00
C GLU A 147 -18.47 7.92 17.43
#